data_fa0873156778a371b9d02874ad8c37eb
#
_entry.id   fa0873156778a371b9d02874ad8c37eb
#
_cell.length_a   1.000
_cell.length_b   1.000
_cell.length_c   1.000
_cell.angle_alpha   90.00
_cell.angle_beta   90.00
_cell.angle_gamma   90.00
#
_symmetry.space_group_name_H-M   'P 1'
#
loop_
_entity.id
_entity.type
_entity.pdbx_description
1 polymer ?
#
loop_
_entity_poly.entity_id
_entity_poly.type
_entity_poly.pdbx_seq_one_letter_code
_entity_poly.pdbx_strand_id
1 'polypeptide(L)'
;MSQPSDRILVINPNSTQAVTDGIDRAMDPLRMAGGPAIECVTLKEGPPGIETQAHVESVVGPISKAVKGRDNDCSAFVIACYSDPGLHAAREVTTKPVLGI
;
A
#
# COMPACT_ATOMS: atom_id res chain seq x y z
N MET A 1 -3.30 -26.02 -9.98
CA MET A 1 -4.04 -25.02 -9.24
C MET A 1 -3.13 -23.95 -8.72
N SER A 2 -3.43 -22.73 -9.05
CA SER A 2 -2.61 -21.65 -8.55
C SER A 2 -2.94 -21.42 -7.10
N GLN A 3 -1.93 -21.40 -6.29
CA GLN A 3 -2.03 -20.85 -4.97
C GLN A 3 -2.45 -19.39 -5.10
N PRO A 4 -3.23 -18.82 -4.17
CA PRO A 4 -3.25 -17.38 -4.05
C PRO A 4 -1.78 -17.00 -3.95
N SER A 5 -1.26 -16.48 -5.03
CA SER A 5 0.14 -16.14 -5.06
C SER A 5 0.40 -15.16 -3.95
N ASP A 6 1.49 -15.30 -3.27
CA ASP A 6 1.94 -14.29 -2.36
C ASP A 6 2.04 -12.98 -3.13
N ARG A 7 1.32 -12.00 -2.66
CA ARG A 7 1.32 -10.67 -3.26
C ARG A 7 1.46 -9.64 -2.16
N ILE A 8 2.40 -8.74 -2.34
CA ILE A 8 2.60 -7.62 -1.45
C ILE A 8 2.02 -6.39 -2.15
N LEU A 9 1.05 -5.74 -1.51
CA LEU A 9 0.47 -4.51 -2.03
C LEU A 9 1.17 -3.33 -1.39
N VAL A 10 1.81 -2.50 -2.21
CA VAL A 10 2.48 -1.28 -1.78
C VAL A 10 1.55 -0.12 -2.12
N ILE A 11 1.08 0.59 -1.11
CA ILE A 11 0.10 1.65 -1.25
C ILE A 11 0.80 3.01 -1.15
N ASN A 12 0.78 3.76 -2.24
CA ASN A 12 1.13 5.17 -2.20
C ASN A 12 -0.10 5.96 -1.77
N PRO A 13 -0.08 6.62 -0.59
CA PRO A 13 -1.29 7.27 -0.08
C PRO A 13 -1.63 8.60 -0.73
N ASN A 14 -0.80 9.10 -1.65
CA ASN A 14 -1.17 10.29 -2.42
C ASN A 14 -1.74 9.89 -3.79
N SER A 15 -2.32 10.85 -4.49
CA SER A 15 -2.99 10.61 -5.76
C SER A 15 -2.10 10.80 -6.99
N THR A 16 -0.79 10.97 -6.79
CA THR A 16 0.12 11.25 -7.89
C THR A 16 0.69 9.95 -8.47
N GLN A 17 0.21 9.58 -9.64
CA GLN A 17 0.62 8.33 -10.30
C GLN A 17 2.13 8.27 -10.54
N ALA A 18 2.76 9.40 -10.86
CA ALA A 18 4.21 9.43 -11.10
C ALA A 18 5.00 9.00 -9.85
N VAL A 19 4.49 9.28 -8.66
CA VAL A 19 5.13 8.82 -7.40
C VAL A 19 5.03 7.31 -7.30
N THR A 20 3.85 6.75 -7.57
CA THR A 20 3.66 5.30 -7.59
C THR A 20 4.57 4.64 -8.60
N ASP A 21 4.71 5.21 -9.79
CA ASP A 21 5.60 4.66 -10.82
C ASP A 21 7.06 4.64 -10.37
N GLY A 22 7.50 5.68 -9.63
CA GLY A 22 8.83 5.72 -9.06
C GLY A 22 9.05 4.65 -7.99
N ILE A 23 8.07 4.45 -7.13
CA ILE A 23 8.11 3.38 -6.13
C ILE A 23 8.17 2.02 -6.82
N ASP A 24 7.35 1.83 -7.83
CA ASP A 24 7.29 0.56 -8.58
C ASP A 24 8.65 0.22 -9.19
N ARG A 25 9.29 1.18 -9.83
CA ARG A 25 10.65 0.97 -10.38
C ARG A 25 11.66 0.65 -9.28
N ALA A 26 11.54 1.28 -8.13
CA ALA A 26 12.44 1.03 -7.00
C ALA A 26 12.29 -0.40 -6.46
N MET A 27 11.14 -1.04 -6.67
CA MET A 27 10.90 -2.41 -6.22
C MET A 27 11.49 -3.45 -7.16
N ASP A 28 11.90 -3.10 -8.38
CA ASP A 28 12.39 -4.07 -9.36
C ASP A 28 13.51 -4.98 -8.83
N PRO A 29 14.52 -4.48 -8.09
CA PRO A 29 15.57 -5.35 -7.55
C PRO A 29 15.07 -6.42 -6.58
N LEU A 30 13.86 -6.23 -6.02
CA LEU A 30 13.27 -7.18 -5.07
C LEU A 30 12.37 -8.20 -5.74
N ARG A 31 12.06 -8.01 -7.01
CA ARG A 31 11.23 -8.94 -7.78
C ARG A 31 12.10 -10.07 -8.29
N MET A 32 11.72 -11.30 -7.99
CA MET A 32 12.49 -12.47 -8.39
C MET A 32 11.56 -13.61 -8.76
N ALA A 33 12.03 -14.50 -9.63
CA ALA A 33 11.27 -15.68 -10.02
C ALA A 33 10.97 -16.53 -8.79
N GLY A 34 9.70 -16.94 -8.64
CA GLY A 34 9.27 -17.72 -7.50
C GLY A 34 9.01 -16.91 -6.23
N GLY A 35 9.35 -15.63 -6.23
CA GLY A 35 9.07 -14.74 -5.10
C GLY A 35 7.66 -14.15 -5.17
N PRO A 36 7.27 -13.37 -4.17
CA PRO A 36 5.96 -12.74 -4.17
C PRO A 36 5.83 -11.70 -5.28
N ALA A 37 4.64 -11.54 -5.81
CA ALA A 37 4.34 -10.40 -6.67
C ALA A 37 4.37 -9.14 -5.82
N ILE A 38 4.87 -8.06 -6.38
CA ILE A 38 4.86 -6.74 -5.73
C ILE A 38 4.06 -5.81 -6.63
N GLU A 39 2.93 -5.37 -6.13
CA GLU A 39 2.03 -4.48 -6.85
C GLU A 39 1.99 -3.14 -6.14
N CYS A 40 2.24 -2.06 -6.87
CA CYS A 40 2.19 -0.70 -6.32
C CYS A 40 0.94 0.00 -6.83
N VAL A 41 0.20 0.61 -5.93
CA VAL A 41 -1.07 1.26 -6.27
C VAL A 41 -1.09 2.70 -5.77
N THR A 42 -1.84 3.52 -6.48
CA THR A 42 -2.06 4.93 -6.15
C THR A 42 -3.38 5.06 -5.41
N LEU A 43 -3.38 5.78 -4.30
CA LEU A 43 -4.62 6.09 -3.58
C LEU A 43 -5.27 7.30 -4.24
N LYS A 44 -6.16 7.04 -5.20
CA LYS A 44 -6.78 8.11 -6.00
C LYS A 44 -7.58 9.10 -5.15
N GLU A 45 -8.05 8.66 -3.99
CA GLU A 45 -8.80 9.50 -3.05
C GLU A 45 -7.90 10.38 -2.19
N GLY A 46 -6.59 10.20 -2.26
CA GLY A 46 -5.64 10.98 -1.48
C GLY A 46 -5.35 12.34 -2.08
N PRO A 47 -4.68 13.21 -1.31
CA PRO A 47 -4.20 14.48 -1.85
C PRO A 47 -3.04 14.25 -2.81
N PRO A 48 -2.65 15.26 -3.61
CA PRO A 48 -1.49 15.12 -4.50
C PRO A 48 -0.17 14.81 -3.79
N GLY A 49 -0.05 15.22 -2.53
CA GLY A 49 1.09 14.89 -1.66
C GLY A 49 0.65 14.90 -0.22
N ILE A 50 1.28 14.08 0.61
CA ILE A 50 1.02 14.06 2.05
C ILE A 50 1.99 15.06 2.68
N GLU A 51 1.51 16.26 2.97
CA GLU A 51 2.35 17.37 3.43
C GLU A 51 1.94 17.93 4.77
N THR A 52 0.71 17.68 5.22
CA THR A 52 0.16 18.24 6.45
C THR A 52 -0.46 17.15 7.30
N GLN A 53 -0.69 17.44 8.56
CA GLN A 53 -1.40 16.51 9.45
C GLN A 53 -2.82 16.24 8.94
N ALA A 54 -3.48 17.25 8.38
CA ALA A 54 -4.80 17.06 7.77
C ALA A 54 -4.75 16.07 6.61
N HIS A 55 -3.70 16.12 5.80
CA HIS A 55 -3.49 15.13 4.74
C HIS A 55 -3.34 13.73 5.31
N VAL A 56 -2.52 13.57 6.35
CA VAL A 56 -2.32 12.29 7.02
C VAL A 56 -3.65 11.73 7.51
N GLU A 57 -4.45 12.55 8.17
CA GLU A 57 -5.73 12.11 8.73
C GLU A 57 -6.74 11.80 7.64
N SER A 58 -6.72 12.53 6.53
CA SER A 58 -7.68 12.36 5.44
C SER A 58 -7.56 11.02 4.72
N VAL A 59 -6.41 10.36 4.78
CA VAL A 59 -6.19 9.10 4.05
C VAL A 59 -6.37 7.86 4.92
N VAL A 60 -6.62 8.00 6.20
CA VAL A 60 -6.77 6.87 7.13
C VAL A 60 -7.89 5.93 6.67
N GLY A 61 -9.09 6.47 6.46
CA GLY A 61 -10.23 5.68 5.97
C GLY A 61 -10.00 5.07 4.59
N PRO A 62 -9.58 5.86 3.60
CA PRO A 62 -9.27 5.32 2.28
C PRO A 62 -8.21 4.22 2.27
N ILE A 63 -7.16 4.32 3.08
CA ILE A 63 -6.15 3.26 3.18
C ILE A 63 -6.77 1.99 3.75
N SER A 64 -7.54 2.09 4.84
CA SER A 64 -8.22 0.94 5.43
C SER A 64 -9.16 0.27 4.43
N LYS A 65 -9.87 1.06 3.64
CA LYS A 65 -10.75 0.56 2.60
C LYS A 65 -9.96 -0.19 1.52
N ALA A 66 -8.81 0.34 1.12
CA ALA A 66 -7.95 -0.31 0.14
C ALA A 66 -7.42 -1.65 0.66
N VAL A 67 -6.97 -1.70 1.90
CA VAL A 67 -6.47 -2.94 2.53
C VAL A 67 -7.60 -3.97 2.61
N LYS A 68 -8.76 -3.57 3.10
CA LYS A 68 -9.90 -4.47 3.22
C LYS A 68 -10.34 -5.00 1.86
N GLY A 69 -10.34 -4.15 0.83
CA GLY A 69 -10.74 -4.54 -0.51
C GLY A 69 -9.79 -5.52 -1.18
N ARG A 70 -8.53 -5.57 -0.75
CA ARG A 70 -7.50 -6.43 -1.33
C ARG A 70 -7.08 -7.56 -0.37
N ASP A 71 -7.79 -7.72 0.74
CA ASP A 71 -7.42 -8.70 1.76
C ASP A 71 -7.41 -10.13 1.23
N ASN A 72 -8.30 -10.45 0.30
CA ASN A 72 -8.43 -11.81 -0.23
C ASN A 72 -7.31 -12.19 -1.20
N ASP A 73 -6.67 -11.22 -1.84
CA ASP A 73 -5.67 -11.52 -2.87
C ASP A 73 -4.27 -11.04 -2.54
N CYS A 74 -4.07 -10.45 -1.38
CA CYS A 74 -2.76 -10.00 -0.93
C CYS A 74 -2.36 -10.72 0.35
N SER A 75 -1.06 -10.98 0.51
CA SER A 75 -0.51 -11.62 1.69
C SER A 75 0.12 -10.64 2.67
N ALA A 76 0.39 -9.41 2.23
CA ALA A 76 0.95 -8.35 3.06
C ALA A 76 0.70 -7.00 2.42
N PHE A 77 0.79 -5.96 3.22
CA PHE A 77 0.54 -4.58 2.79
C PHE A 77 1.66 -3.68 3.29
N VAL A 78 2.08 -2.73 2.47
CA VAL A 78 3.06 -1.71 2.84
C VAL A 78 2.46 -0.35 2.55
N ILE A 79 2.49 0.54 3.53
CA ILE A 79 2.08 1.92 3.34
C ILE A 79 3.34 2.73 3.05
N ALA A 80 3.47 3.21 1.82
CA ALA A 80 4.68 3.84 1.33
C ALA A 80 4.67 5.34 1.61
N CYS A 81 4.73 5.70 2.88
CA CYS A 81 4.80 7.09 3.31
C CYS A 81 5.44 7.16 4.69
N TYR A 82 6.40 8.07 4.86
CA TYR A 82 7.20 8.15 6.09
C TYR A 82 6.39 8.51 7.33
N SER A 83 5.25 9.17 7.17
CA SER A 83 4.38 9.49 8.32
C SER A 83 3.49 8.33 8.76
N ASP A 84 3.59 7.18 8.10
CA ASP A 84 2.79 5.98 8.40
C ASP A 84 1.29 6.27 8.50
N PRO A 85 0.68 7.00 7.55
CA PRO A 85 -0.72 7.38 7.69
C PRO A 85 -1.61 6.14 7.67
N GLY A 86 -2.49 6.03 8.66
CA GLY A 86 -3.47 4.95 8.72
C GLY A 86 -2.90 3.58 9.04
N LEU A 87 -1.63 3.46 9.44
CA LEU A 87 -0.99 2.18 9.71
C LEU A 87 -1.75 1.36 10.75
N HIS A 88 -2.05 1.97 11.88
CA HIS A 88 -2.72 1.25 12.97
C HIS A 88 -4.17 0.90 12.62
N ALA A 89 -4.88 1.82 11.97
CA ALA A 89 -6.26 1.55 11.54
C ALA A 89 -6.30 0.43 10.50
N ALA A 90 -5.35 0.40 9.57
CA ALA A 90 -5.28 -0.66 8.56
C ALA A 90 -5.07 -2.03 9.22
N ARG A 91 -4.28 -2.09 10.29
CA ARG A 91 -4.05 -3.33 11.04
C ARG A 91 -5.30 -3.88 11.71
N GLU A 92 -6.33 -3.06 11.86
CA GLU A 92 -7.59 -3.50 12.45
C GLU A 92 -8.50 -4.19 11.45
N VAL A 93 -8.27 -4.02 10.15
CA VAL A 93 -9.16 -4.56 9.11
C VAL A 93 -8.58 -5.79 8.41
N THR A 94 -7.40 -6.25 8.81
CA THR A 94 -6.77 -7.44 8.24
C THR A 94 -5.98 -8.17 9.31
N THR A 95 -5.84 -9.49 9.16
CA THR A 95 -4.94 -10.29 10.00
C THR A 95 -3.55 -10.41 9.40
N LYS A 96 -3.36 -9.89 8.19
CA LYS A 96 -2.10 -9.96 7.46
C LYS A 96 -1.17 -8.83 7.87
N PRO A 97 0.16 -8.97 7.65
CA PRO A 97 1.10 -7.90 7.99
C PRO A 97 0.79 -6.60 7.26
N VAL A 98 0.81 -5.50 7.99
CA VAL A 98 0.74 -4.15 7.44
C VAL A 98 1.96 -3.40 7.98
N LEU A 99 2.83 -2.97 7.09
CA LEU A 99 4.09 -2.34 7.43
C LEU A 99 4.14 -0.90 6.94
N GLY A 100 4.82 -0.06 7.70
CA GLY A 100 5.24 1.26 7.25
C GLY A 100 6.65 1.21 6.68
N ILE A 101 7.14 2.33 6.21
CA ILE A 101 8.51 2.42 5.69
C ILE A 101 9.41 3.27 6.57
#